data_df2bd9537ef238842f7e0ba6e54027ad
#
_entry.id   df2bd9537ef238842f7e0ba6e54027ad
#
_cell.length_a   1.000
_cell.length_b   1.000
_cell.length_c   1.000
_cell.angle_alpha   90.00
_cell.angle_beta   90.00
_cell.angle_gamma   90.00
#
_symmetry.space_group_name_H-M   'P 1'
#
loop_
_entity.id
_entity.type
_entity.pdbx_description
1 polymer ?
#
loop_
_entity_poly.entity_id
_entity_poly.type
_entity_poly.pdbx_seq_one_letter_code
_entity_poly.pdbx_strand_id
1 'polypeptide(L)'
;IILSALPLFMLQYEFQTFFITAQKPRLGLAVTVVSGITNMVMDYLFMAVFRWGLPGAAMATALSQSLGGLIPLVYFFRPNGSLFRLGKASLDKRALAKACINGSSELMSNISMSLVGMLYNLQLLKYAGEDGVAAYGVLMYVNMVFLSIFIGYSTGVAPVVGFHFGAGNRLELHSLLKNCLLYTSDAAD
;
A
#
# COMPACT_ATOMS: atom_id res chain seq x y z
N ILE A 1 6.39 17.29 -9.45
CA ILE A 1 6.80 15.95 -9.96
C ILE A 1 6.07 14.85 -9.17
N ILE A 2 6.21 14.76 -7.85
CA ILE A 2 5.56 13.70 -7.05
C ILE A 2 4.03 13.78 -7.13
N LEU A 3 3.45 14.98 -7.02
CA LEU A 3 1.99 15.16 -7.13
C LEU A 3 1.42 14.70 -8.47
N SER A 4 2.15 14.85 -9.57
CA SER A 4 1.72 14.35 -10.88
C SER A 4 1.79 12.83 -11.01
N ALA A 5 2.61 12.16 -10.19
CA ALA A 5 2.71 10.70 -10.14
C ALA A 5 1.70 10.04 -9.18
N LEU A 6 1.02 10.83 -8.32
CA LEU A 6 0.03 10.33 -7.36
C LEU A 6 -1.08 9.46 -7.98
N PRO A 7 -1.69 9.81 -9.12
CA PRO A 7 -2.70 8.96 -9.74
C PRO A 7 -2.16 7.59 -10.14
N LEU A 8 -0.90 7.51 -10.59
CA LEU A 8 -0.25 6.26 -10.96
C LEU A 8 0.10 5.41 -9.74
N PHE A 9 0.45 6.07 -8.62
CA PHE A 9 0.64 5.40 -7.34
C PHE A 9 -0.67 4.80 -6.81
N MET A 10 -1.78 5.55 -6.87
CA MET A 10 -3.11 5.04 -6.50
C MET A 10 -3.48 3.84 -7.38
N LEU A 11 -3.23 3.92 -8.69
CA LEU A 11 -3.46 2.82 -9.62
C LEU A 11 -2.64 1.58 -9.28
N GLN A 12 -1.36 1.75 -8.93
CA GLN A 12 -0.50 0.65 -8.49
C GLN A 12 -1.07 -0.05 -7.25
N TYR A 13 -1.53 0.72 -6.28
CA TYR A 13 -2.09 0.18 -5.03
C TYR A 13 -3.39 -0.61 -5.27
N GLU A 14 -4.29 -0.06 -6.10
CA GLU A 14 -5.53 -0.72 -6.50
C GLU A 14 -5.27 -2.01 -7.27
N PHE A 15 -4.33 -2.00 -8.22
CA PHE A 15 -4.01 -3.20 -9.00
C PHE A 15 -3.34 -4.30 -8.18
N GLN A 16 -2.63 -3.98 -7.10
CA GLN A 16 -2.15 -4.99 -6.16
C GLN A 16 -3.32 -5.79 -5.57
N THR A 17 -4.35 -5.09 -5.11
CA THR A 17 -5.57 -5.73 -4.59
C THR A 17 -6.27 -6.57 -5.66
N PHE A 18 -6.33 -6.07 -6.91
CA PHE A 18 -6.90 -6.83 -8.03
C PHE A 18 -6.11 -8.09 -8.37
N PHE A 19 -4.78 -8.07 -8.31
CA PHE A 19 -3.98 -9.28 -8.54
C PHE A 19 -4.23 -10.35 -7.47
N ILE A 20 -4.39 -9.97 -6.22
CA ILE A 20 -4.70 -10.89 -5.14
C ILE A 20 -6.09 -11.50 -5.35
N THR A 21 -7.09 -10.66 -5.64
CA THR A 21 -8.49 -11.09 -5.89
C THR A 21 -8.59 -11.93 -7.17
N ALA A 22 -7.77 -11.65 -8.19
CA ALA A 22 -7.69 -12.43 -9.43
C ALA A 22 -6.92 -13.77 -9.28
N GLN A 23 -6.56 -14.15 -8.06
CA GLN A 23 -5.78 -15.35 -7.74
C GLN A 23 -4.39 -15.41 -8.41
N LYS A 24 -3.81 -14.23 -8.68
CA LYS A 24 -2.46 -14.10 -9.27
C LYS A 24 -1.51 -13.25 -8.41
N PRO A 25 -1.36 -13.56 -7.10
CA PRO A 25 -0.55 -12.74 -6.20
C PRO A 25 0.93 -12.69 -6.60
N ARG A 26 1.43 -13.75 -7.28
CA ARG A 26 2.82 -13.78 -7.80
C ARG A 26 3.09 -12.69 -8.82
N LEU A 27 2.10 -12.34 -9.67
CA LEU A 27 2.25 -11.24 -10.63
C LEU A 27 2.26 -9.89 -9.90
N GLY A 28 1.38 -9.70 -8.92
CA GLY A 28 1.39 -8.51 -8.07
C GLY A 28 2.74 -8.32 -7.37
N LEU A 29 3.27 -9.39 -6.77
CA LEU A 29 4.61 -9.37 -6.16
C LEU A 29 5.70 -9.02 -7.17
N ALA A 30 5.69 -9.65 -8.36
CA ALA A 30 6.68 -9.38 -9.39
C ALA A 30 6.67 -7.91 -9.83
N VAL A 31 5.50 -7.33 -10.05
CA VAL A 31 5.36 -5.90 -10.41
C VAL A 31 5.89 -5.00 -9.30
N THR A 32 5.59 -5.29 -8.04
CA THR A 32 6.08 -4.52 -6.90
C THR A 32 7.60 -4.59 -6.78
N VAL A 33 8.17 -5.80 -6.91
CA VAL A 33 9.63 -6.00 -6.85
C VAL A 33 10.32 -5.28 -8.01
N VAL A 34 9.81 -5.40 -9.23
CA VAL A 34 10.37 -4.70 -10.41
C VAL A 34 10.29 -3.18 -10.21
N SER A 35 9.15 -2.66 -9.73
CA SER A 35 9.00 -1.23 -9.42
C SER A 35 10.00 -0.78 -8.36
N GLY A 36 10.17 -1.55 -7.27
CA GLY A 36 11.13 -1.25 -6.20
C GLY A 36 12.59 -1.27 -6.67
N ILE A 37 12.98 -2.30 -7.44
CA ILE A 37 14.34 -2.35 -8.02
C ILE A 37 14.57 -1.18 -8.98
N THR A 38 13.58 -0.85 -9.81
CA THR A 38 13.66 0.30 -10.71
C THR A 38 13.86 1.59 -9.92
N ASN A 39 13.14 1.77 -8.81
CA ASN A 39 13.33 2.93 -7.95
C ASN A 39 14.76 3.01 -7.42
N MET A 40 15.30 1.93 -6.85
CA MET A 40 16.67 1.89 -6.32
C MET A 40 17.72 2.21 -7.40
N VAL A 41 17.56 1.63 -8.59
CA VAL A 41 18.50 1.86 -9.70
C VAL A 41 18.42 3.30 -10.20
N MET A 42 17.20 3.84 -10.35
CA MET A 42 17.00 5.21 -10.81
C MET A 42 17.45 6.24 -9.76
N ASP A 43 17.24 5.97 -8.48
CA ASP A 43 17.75 6.81 -7.39
C ASP A 43 19.29 6.87 -7.45
N TYR A 44 19.95 5.72 -7.59
CA TYR A 44 21.41 5.69 -7.75
C TYR A 44 21.87 6.50 -8.98
N LEU A 45 21.25 6.29 -10.13
CA LEU A 45 21.59 7.00 -11.36
C LEU A 45 21.38 8.51 -11.25
N PHE A 46 20.22 8.94 -10.77
CA PHE A 46 19.89 10.36 -10.75
C PHE A 46 20.57 11.13 -9.62
N MET A 47 20.77 10.48 -8.46
CA MET A 47 21.43 11.14 -7.33
C MET A 47 22.95 11.00 -7.37
N ALA A 48 23.50 9.80 -7.62
CA ALA A 48 24.94 9.56 -7.56
C ALA A 48 25.64 9.88 -8.89
N VAL A 49 25.09 9.47 -10.04
CA VAL A 49 25.75 9.64 -11.34
C VAL A 49 25.44 11.02 -11.92
N PHE A 50 24.16 11.37 -12.06
CA PHE A 50 23.77 12.66 -12.65
C PHE A 50 23.78 13.82 -11.67
N ARG A 51 23.87 13.55 -10.36
CA ARG A 51 23.94 14.55 -9.27
C ARG A 51 22.79 15.55 -9.31
N TRP A 52 21.60 15.10 -9.69
CA TRP A 52 20.39 15.97 -9.73
C TRP A 52 19.81 16.25 -8.33
N GLY A 53 20.36 15.63 -7.28
CA GLY A 53 19.90 15.85 -5.91
C GLY A 53 18.44 15.47 -5.70
N LEU A 54 17.72 16.27 -4.93
CA LEU A 54 16.31 16.03 -4.55
C LEU A 54 15.34 15.90 -5.75
N PRO A 55 15.44 16.72 -6.82
CA PRO A 55 14.65 16.51 -8.03
C PRO A 55 14.87 15.14 -8.68
N GLY A 56 16.10 14.62 -8.65
CA GLY A 56 16.44 13.30 -9.17
C GLY A 56 15.71 12.18 -8.43
N ALA A 57 15.72 12.21 -7.10
CA ALA A 57 14.97 11.27 -6.28
C ALA A 57 13.45 11.32 -6.57
N ALA A 58 12.91 12.53 -6.70
CA ALA A 58 11.49 12.70 -7.05
C ALA A 58 11.14 12.13 -8.42
N MET A 59 12.03 12.23 -9.40
CA MET A 59 11.86 11.64 -10.73
C MET A 59 11.99 10.11 -10.70
N ALA A 60 12.93 9.56 -9.96
CA ALA A 60 13.09 8.11 -9.79
C ALA A 60 11.82 7.49 -9.17
N THR A 61 11.30 8.12 -8.12
CA THR A 61 10.03 7.72 -7.50
C THR A 61 8.87 7.79 -8.47
N ALA A 62 8.73 8.88 -9.23
CA ALA A 62 7.66 9.05 -10.21
C ALA A 62 7.72 8.00 -11.33
N LEU A 63 8.91 7.68 -11.82
CA LEU A 63 9.12 6.66 -12.86
C LEU A 63 8.79 5.25 -12.36
N SER A 64 9.27 4.88 -11.16
CA SER A 64 9.00 3.57 -10.59
C SER A 64 7.51 3.34 -10.31
N GLN A 65 6.83 4.35 -9.79
CA GLN A 65 5.38 4.30 -9.57
C GLN A 65 4.60 4.25 -10.89
N SER A 66 5.09 4.93 -11.93
CA SER A 66 4.51 4.87 -13.26
C SER A 66 4.58 3.45 -13.83
N LEU A 67 5.71 2.78 -13.69
CA LEU A 67 5.85 1.37 -14.08
C LEU A 67 4.92 0.47 -13.28
N GLY A 68 4.88 0.66 -11.95
CA GLY A 68 4.02 -0.12 -11.06
C GLY A 68 2.53 0.03 -11.35
N GLY A 69 2.10 1.19 -11.86
CA GLY A 69 0.71 1.43 -12.26
C GLY A 69 0.38 1.04 -13.70
N LEU A 70 1.28 1.31 -14.65
CA LEU A 70 1.02 1.08 -16.08
C LEU A 70 1.14 -0.41 -16.47
N ILE A 71 2.08 -1.16 -15.88
CA ILE A 71 2.23 -2.59 -16.20
C ILE A 71 0.95 -3.38 -15.88
N PRO A 72 0.35 -3.27 -14.69
CA PRO A 72 -0.93 -3.92 -14.41
C PRO A 72 -2.06 -3.41 -15.30
N LEU A 73 -2.11 -2.11 -15.57
CA LEU A 73 -3.12 -1.53 -16.44
C LEU A 73 -3.09 -2.19 -17.82
N VAL A 74 -1.92 -2.29 -18.45
CA VAL A 74 -1.75 -2.97 -19.75
C VAL A 74 -2.11 -4.45 -19.65
N TYR A 75 -1.76 -5.12 -18.54
CA TYR A 75 -2.11 -6.53 -18.32
C TYR A 75 -3.63 -6.76 -18.30
N PHE A 76 -4.39 -5.92 -17.58
CA PHE A 76 -5.84 -6.07 -17.48
C PHE A 76 -6.61 -5.55 -18.70
N PHE A 77 -6.00 -4.68 -19.54
CA PHE A 77 -6.58 -4.29 -20.84
C PHE A 77 -6.44 -5.38 -21.90
N ARG A 78 -5.38 -6.17 -21.85
CA ARG A 78 -5.20 -7.26 -22.80
C ARG A 78 -6.11 -8.45 -22.48
N PRO A 79 -6.55 -9.24 -23.47
CA PRO A 79 -7.24 -10.49 -23.22
C PRO A 79 -6.31 -11.43 -22.47
N ASN A 80 -6.58 -11.62 -21.20
CA ASN A 80 -5.81 -12.46 -20.30
C ASN A 80 -6.69 -13.57 -19.71
N GLY A 81 -6.07 -14.62 -19.19
CA GLY A 81 -6.77 -15.72 -18.50
C GLY A 81 -7.18 -15.40 -17.06
N SER A 82 -7.33 -14.12 -16.71
CA SER A 82 -7.76 -13.69 -15.39
C SER A 82 -9.28 -13.64 -15.30
N LEU A 83 -9.81 -13.82 -14.08
CA LEU A 83 -11.24 -13.65 -13.76
C LEU A 83 -11.72 -12.20 -13.94
N PHE A 84 -10.81 -11.24 -13.87
CA PHE A 84 -11.10 -9.82 -14.01
C PHE A 84 -10.56 -9.28 -15.34
N ARG A 85 -11.40 -8.50 -16.01
CA ARG A 85 -11.05 -7.76 -17.22
C ARG A 85 -11.59 -6.34 -17.10
N LEU A 86 -10.83 -5.37 -17.55
CA LEU A 86 -11.33 -4.00 -17.70
C LEU A 86 -12.32 -3.98 -18.86
N GLY A 87 -13.57 -3.70 -18.54
CA GLY A 87 -14.69 -3.60 -19.48
C GLY A 87 -15.31 -2.22 -19.46
N LYS A 88 -16.42 -2.06 -20.22
CA LYS A 88 -17.21 -0.82 -20.16
C LYS A 88 -17.82 -0.71 -18.74
N ALA A 89 -17.38 0.29 -17.99
CA ALA A 89 -17.90 0.56 -16.67
C ALA A 89 -19.18 1.39 -16.76
N SER A 90 -20.23 0.97 -16.06
CA SER A 90 -21.36 1.82 -15.74
C SER A 90 -21.12 2.43 -14.35
N LEU A 91 -21.29 3.75 -14.25
CA LEU A 91 -21.09 4.45 -12.98
C LEU A 91 -22.29 4.18 -12.05
N ASP A 92 -22.11 3.29 -11.08
CA ASP A 92 -23.08 3.11 -10.01
C ASP A 92 -22.81 4.13 -8.89
N LYS A 93 -23.63 5.18 -8.87
CA LYS A 93 -23.56 6.26 -7.87
C LYS A 93 -23.72 5.76 -6.44
N ARG A 94 -24.49 4.70 -6.23
CA ARG A 94 -24.72 4.12 -4.89
C ARG A 94 -23.49 3.37 -4.38
N ALA A 95 -22.84 2.60 -5.25
CA ALA A 95 -21.59 1.92 -4.93
C ALA A 95 -20.47 2.95 -4.67
N LEU A 96 -20.38 3.99 -5.49
CA LEU A 96 -19.40 5.07 -5.31
C LEU A 96 -19.62 5.80 -3.99
N ALA A 97 -20.86 6.16 -3.64
CA ALA A 97 -21.16 6.81 -2.36
C ALA A 97 -20.78 5.93 -1.17
N LYS A 98 -21.06 4.63 -1.21
CA LYS A 98 -20.64 3.69 -0.16
C LYS A 98 -19.12 3.61 -0.03
N ALA A 99 -18.41 3.56 -1.15
CA ALA A 99 -16.94 3.55 -1.16
C ALA A 99 -16.37 4.84 -0.55
N CYS A 100 -16.92 6.01 -0.90
CA CYS A 100 -16.50 7.29 -0.33
C CYS A 100 -16.77 7.37 1.18
N ILE A 101 -17.92 6.92 1.65
CA ILE A 101 -18.27 6.91 3.09
C ILE A 101 -17.32 5.97 3.84
N ASN A 102 -17.05 4.79 3.30
CA ASN A 102 -16.12 3.84 3.91
C ASN A 102 -14.68 4.37 3.93
N GLY A 103 -14.23 4.99 2.83
CA GLY A 103 -12.92 5.60 2.73
C GLY A 103 -12.74 6.85 3.60
N SER A 104 -13.82 7.56 3.93
CA SER A 104 -13.74 8.76 4.79
C SER A 104 -13.29 8.44 6.21
N SER A 105 -13.63 7.27 6.74
CA SER A 105 -13.14 6.81 8.05
C SER A 105 -11.62 6.61 8.04
N GLU A 106 -11.10 5.98 7.00
CA GLU A 106 -9.66 5.78 6.81
C GLU A 106 -8.93 7.12 6.61
N LEU A 107 -9.52 8.03 5.84
CA LEU A 107 -8.99 9.38 5.65
C LEU A 107 -8.86 10.12 6.99
N MET A 108 -9.89 10.08 7.84
CA MET A 108 -9.86 10.70 9.16
C MET A 108 -8.78 10.11 10.06
N SER A 109 -8.62 8.79 10.05
CA SER A 109 -7.56 8.10 10.79
C SER A 109 -6.17 8.54 10.35
N ASN A 110 -5.93 8.61 9.05
CA ASN A 110 -4.64 9.04 8.49
C ASN A 110 -4.34 10.52 8.77
N ILE A 111 -5.35 11.40 8.70
CA ILE A 111 -5.21 12.82 9.10
C ILE A 111 -4.85 12.93 10.58
N SER A 112 -5.55 12.18 11.44
CA SER A 112 -5.29 12.19 12.88
C SER A 112 -3.88 11.71 13.20
N MET A 113 -3.41 10.63 12.58
CA MET A 113 -2.03 10.14 12.74
C MET A 113 -1.01 11.19 12.29
N SER A 114 -1.26 11.86 11.17
CA SER A 114 -0.37 12.91 10.65
C SER A 114 -0.30 14.13 11.60
N LEU A 115 -1.44 14.55 12.13
CA LEU A 115 -1.51 15.66 13.10
C LEU A 115 -0.79 15.30 14.40
N VAL A 116 -1.02 14.10 14.93
CA VAL A 116 -0.34 13.61 16.13
C VAL A 116 1.17 13.54 15.88
N GLY A 117 1.62 13.01 14.76
CA GLY A 117 3.05 12.96 14.40
C GLY A 117 3.68 14.37 14.32
N MET A 118 2.97 15.33 13.73
CA MET A 118 3.42 16.71 13.66
C MET A 118 3.55 17.33 15.07
N LEU A 119 2.55 17.14 15.93
CA LEU A 119 2.58 17.64 17.31
C LEU A 119 3.69 17.00 18.13
N TYR A 120 3.92 15.69 17.97
CA TYR A 120 5.05 14.99 18.61
C TYR A 120 6.39 15.59 18.19
N ASN A 121 6.61 15.79 16.89
CA ASN A 121 7.85 16.39 16.40
C ASN A 121 8.08 17.81 16.98
N LEU A 122 7.03 18.65 17.05
CA LEU A 122 7.10 19.99 17.65
C LEU A 122 7.45 19.93 19.14
N GLN A 123 6.83 19.02 19.87
CA GLN A 123 7.10 18.86 21.31
C GLN A 123 8.50 18.31 21.56
N LEU A 124 8.93 17.31 20.80
CA LEU A 124 10.28 16.75 20.91
C LEU A 124 11.35 17.78 20.59
N LEU A 125 11.15 18.57 19.53
CA LEU A 125 12.08 19.65 19.19
C LEU A 125 12.21 20.66 20.35
N LYS A 126 11.09 20.97 21.02
CA LYS A 126 11.06 21.94 22.12
C LYS A 126 11.74 21.40 23.40
N TYR A 127 11.53 20.12 23.75
CA TYR A 127 11.97 19.59 25.05
C TYR A 127 13.25 18.75 24.97
N ALA A 128 13.52 18.10 23.85
CA ALA A 128 14.66 17.20 23.67
C ALA A 128 15.61 17.61 22.51
N GLY A 129 15.31 18.73 21.84
CA GLY A 129 16.13 19.23 20.74
C GLY A 129 16.16 18.32 19.52
N GLU A 130 17.19 18.49 18.69
CA GLU A 130 17.36 17.73 17.43
C GLU A 130 17.59 16.24 17.68
N ASP A 131 18.29 15.88 18.75
CA ASP A 131 18.57 14.47 19.11
C ASP A 131 17.28 13.71 19.44
N GLY A 132 16.32 14.37 20.11
CA GLY A 132 15.02 13.78 20.40
C GLY A 132 14.20 13.51 19.13
N VAL A 133 14.23 14.44 18.18
CA VAL A 133 13.57 14.24 16.86
C VAL A 133 14.23 13.11 16.07
N ALA A 134 15.56 13.03 16.09
CA ALA A 134 16.31 11.96 15.43
C ALA A 134 15.97 10.58 16.03
N ALA A 135 15.96 10.46 17.37
CA ALA A 135 15.59 9.22 18.05
C ALA A 135 14.15 8.79 17.71
N TYR A 136 13.21 9.73 17.69
CA TYR A 136 11.83 9.48 17.28
C TYR A 136 11.74 9.03 15.83
N GLY A 137 12.53 9.61 14.93
CA GLY A 137 12.63 9.17 13.54
C GLY A 137 13.02 7.71 13.42
N VAL A 138 14.02 7.24 14.19
CA VAL A 138 14.43 5.83 14.21
C VAL A 138 13.28 4.93 14.70
N LEU A 139 12.58 5.31 15.77
CA LEU A 139 11.43 4.57 16.26
C LEU A 139 10.32 4.48 15.21
N MET A 140 10.07 5.58 14.47
CA MET A 140 9.08 5.59 13.39
C MET A 140 9.46 4.65 12.25
N TYR A 141 10.74 4.55 11.87
CA TYR A 141 11.19 3.58 10.86
C TYR A 141 10.96 2.14 11.31
N VAL A 142 11.30 1.80 12.56
CA VAL A 142 11.06 0.48 13.13
C VAL A 142 9.55 0.17 13.12
N ASN A 143 8.72 1.10 13.60
CA ASN A 143 7.27 0.96 13.58
C ASN A 143 6.72 0.75 12.16
N MET A 144 7.24 1.46 11.17
CA MET A 144 6.84 1.34 9.77
C MET A 144 7.12 -0.07 9.22
N VAL A 145 8.24 -0.70 9.59
CA VAL A 145 8.55 -2.08 9.18
C VAL A 145 7.50 -3.05 9.74
N PHE A 146 7.19 -2.97 11.02
CA PHE A 146 6.16 -3.82 11.63
C PHE A 146 4.76 -3.58 11.03
N LEU A 147 4.36 -2.31 10.87
CA LEU A 147 3.10 -1.95 10.22
C LEU A 147 2.99 -2.52 8.81
N SER A 148 4.08 -2.47 8.04
CA SER A 148 4.09 -3.00 6.67
C SER A 148 3.84 -4.51 6.64
N ILE A 149 4.37 -5.26 7.59
CA ILE A 149 4.13 -6.70 7.74
C ILE A 149 2.65 -6.96 8.05
N PHE A 150 2.07 -6.25 9.03
CA PHE A 150 0.67 -6.41 9.40
C PHE A 150 -0.30 -6.02 8.29
N ILE A 151 -0.03 -4.90 7.59
CA ILE A 151 -0.84 -4.46 6.45
C ILE A 151 -0.74 -5.48 5.31
N GLY A 152 0.46 -6.00 5.02
CA GLY A 152 0.67 -7.03 4.01
C GLY A 152 -0.13 -8.30 4.32
N TYR A 153 -0.10 -8.77 5.56
CA TYR A 153 -0.88 -9.90 6.03
C TYR A 153 -2.39 -9.64 5.90
N SER A 154 -2.87 -8.51 6.40
CA SER A 154 -4.28 -8.12 6.34
C SER A 154 -4.79 -8.04 4.90
N THR A 155 -4.03 -7.41 4.00
CA THR A 155 -4.37 -7.30 2.58
C THR A 155 -4.39 -8.67 1.89
N GLY A 156 -3.49 -9.58 2.28
CA GLY A 156 -3.45 -10.94 1.74
C GLY A 156 -4.62 -11.81 2.20
N VAL A 157 -5.08 -11.65 3.44
CA VAL A 157 -6.18 -12.44 4.02
C VAL A 157 -7.56 -11.91 3.61
N ALA A 158 -7.70 -10.61 3.37
CA ALA A 158 -8.97 -9.96 3.07
C ALA A 158 -9.78 -10.63 1.92
N PRO A 159 -9.20 -11.01 0.76
CA PRO A 159 -9.93 -11.69 -0.30
C PRO A 159 -10.40 -13.09 0.08
N VAL A 160 -9.64 -13.81 0.91
CA VAL A 160 -10.01 -15.16 1.39
C VAL A 160 -11.22 -15.05 2.31
N VAL A 161 -11.19 -14.11 3.24
CA VAL A 161 -12.32 -13.81 4.13
C VAL A 161 -13.54 -13.37 3.30
N GLY A 162 -13.34 -12.47 2.33
CA GLY A 162 -14.42 -12.00 1.45
C GLY A 162 -15.07 -13.11 0.64
N PHE A 163 -14.27 -14.06 0.12
CA PHE A 163 -14.77 -15.23 -0.61
C PHE A 163 -15.64 -16.14 0.28
N HIS A 164 -15.13 -16.53 1.47
CA HIS A 164 -15.88 -17.40 2.38
C HIS A 164 -17.10 -16.70 2.98
N PHE A 165 -17.04 -15.39 3.20
CA PHE A 165 -18.19 -14.59 3.61
C PHE A 165 -19.28 -14.58 2.54
N GLY A 166 -18.91 -14.34 1.26
CA GLY A 166 -19.83 -14.36 0.13
C GLY A 166 -20.43 -15.75 -0.14
N ALA A 167 -19.67 -16.81 0.13
CA ALA A 167 -20.12 -18.20 0.04
C ALA A 167 -20.98 -18.66 1.24
N GLY A 168 -21.14 -17.84 2.28
CA GLY A 168 -21.89 -18.19 3.50
C GLY A 168 -21.21 -19.26 4.36
N ASN A 169 -19.92 -19.54 4.12
CA ASN A 169 -19.17 -20.58 4.83
C ASN A 169 -18.68 -20.09 6.20
N ARG A 170 -19.55 -20.14 7.19
CA ARG A 170 -19.28 -19.67 8.55
C ARG A 170 -18.24 -20.51 9.29
N LEU A 171 -18.13 -21.79 8.97
CA LEU A 171 -17.16 -22.69 9.62
C LEU A 171 -15.71 -22.28 9.27
N GLU A 172 -15.45 -22.03 7.98
CA GLU A 172 -14.14 -21.56 7.53
C GLU A 172 -13.80 -20.16 8.04
N LEU A 173 -14.78 -19.25 8.10
CA LEU A 173 -14.59 -17.94 8.70
C LEU A 173 -14.17 -18.02 10.17
N HIS A 174 -14.81 -18.92 10.93
CA HIS A 174 -14.47 -19.14 12.33
C HIS A 174 -13.08 -19.76 12.51
N SER A 175 -12.74 -20.72 11.64
CA SER A 175 -11.41 -21.33 11.60
C SER A 175 -10.31 -20.31 11.25
N LEU A 176 -10.54 -19.47 10.25
CA LEU A 176 -9.64 -18.37 9.87
C LEU A 176 -9.44 -17.38 11.01
N LEU A 177 -10.53 -16.98 11.68
CA LEU A 177 -10.45 -16.08 12.84
C LEU A 177 -9.64 -16.72 13.98
N LYS A 178 -9.92 -17.98 14.29
CA LYS A 178 -9.19 -18.72 15.34
C LYS A 178 -7.69 -18.83 15.02
N ASN A 179 -7.34 -19.15 13.79
CA ASN A 179 -5.95 -19.23 13.35
C ASN A 179 -5.27 -17.85 13.40
N CYS A 180 -5.95 -16.77 13.00
CA CYS A 180 -5.42 -15.42 13.12
C CYS A 180 -5.16 -15.03 14.59
N LEU A 181 -6.07 -15.37 15.49
CA LEU A 181 -5.94 -15.06 16.92
C LEU A 181 -4.84 -15.90 17.59
N LEU A 182 -4.75 -17.19 17.28
CA LEU A 182 -3.69 -18.07 17.79
C LEU A 182 -2.30 -17.60 17.35
N TYR A 183 -2.17 -17.18 16.09
CA TYR A 183 -0.90 -16.67 15.56
C TYR A 183 -0.46 -15.36 16.22
N THR A 184 -1.41 -14.53 16.64
CA THR A 184 -1.14 -13.29 17.41
C THR A 184 -0.81 -13.59 18.87
N SER A 185 -1.37 -14.63 19.45
CA SER A 185 -1.11 -15.04 20.85
C SER A 185 0.25 -15.72 21.00
N ASP A 186 0.62 -16.64 20.09
CA ASP A 186 1.93 -17.32 20.09
C ASP A 186 3.09 -16.36 19.76
N ALA A 187 2.83 -15.23 19.12
CA ALA A 187 3.86 -14.22 18.86
C ALA A 187 4.06 -13.24 20.02
N ALA A 188 3.22 -13.31 21.04
CA ALA A 188 3.27 -12.45 22.23
C ALA A 188 3.92 -13.12 23.46
N ASP A 189 4.16 -14.44 23.42
CA ASP A 189 4.94 -15.24 24.38
C ASP A 189 6.38 -15.37 23.88
#